data_fae46d9cf2afe3f4ce36ba89a9cae877
#
_entry.id   fae46d9cf2afe3f4ce36ba89a9cae877
#
_cell.length_a   1.000
_cell.length_b   1.000
_cell.length_c   1.000
_cell.angle_alpha   90.00
_cell.angle_beta   90.00
_cell.angle_gamma   90.00
#
_symmetry.space_group_name_H-M   'P 1'
#
loop_
_entity.id
_entity.type
_entity.pdbx_description
1 polymer ?
#
loop_
_entity_poly.entity_id
_entity_poly.type
_entity_poly.pdbx_seq_one_letter_code
_entity_poly.pdbx_strand_id
1 'polypeptide(L)'
;LTKTTGVFDATTVAAVRSFRDKWGFYGEPIVTAGVFKRLDVLTHNHGHLPKACLTPKKVICVDMTQRVLRLVQLRKTVLTTDARFGTSQNPTVKGVFKVYRKDVRHVSSAYKTPMPYSMFFNGGSAVHFSPYFLADGYYGASHGCVNIRDLAVAKRLFRVTSIGTPVVIYAS
;
A
#
# COMPACT_ATOMS: atom_id res chain seq x y z
N LEU A 1 -5.39 -0.51 19.17
CA LEU A 1 -6.32 -1.65 19.05
C LEU A 1 -7.68 -1.15 19.51
N THR A 2 -8.67 -1.17 18.61
CA THR A 2 -10.08 -0.87 18.96
C THR A 2 -10.61 -1.96 19.87
N LYS A 3 -11.28 -1.57 20.96
CA LYS A 3 -11.90 -2.51 21.91
C LYS A 3 -13.01 -3.29 21.18
N THR A 4 -12.98 -4.61 21.28
CA THR A 4 -14.07 -5.46 20.76
C THR A 4 -15.30 -5.24 21.61
N THR A 5 -16.35 -4.66 21.04
CA THR A 5 -17.61 -4.33 21.77
C THR A 5 -18.68 -5.43 21.65
N GLY A 6 -18.53 -6.34 20.66
CA GLY A 6 -19.57 -7.32 20.30
C GLY A 6 -20.75 -6.72 19.53
N VAL A 7 -20.70 -5.42 19.22
CA VAL A 7 -21.78 -4.71 18.53
C VAL A 7 -21.35 -4.37 17.10
N PHE A 8 -22.24 -4.62 16.15
CA PHE A 8 -22.06 -4.21 14.75
C PHE A 8 -22.51 -2.75 14.58
N ASP A 9 -21.67 -1.84 15.03
CA ASP A 9 -21.91 -0.39 15.04
C ASP A 9 -21.40 0.31 13.77
N ALA A 10 -21.54 1.63 13.68
CA ALA A 10 -21.09 2.43 12.54
C ALA A 10 -19.57 2.27 12.23
N THR A 11 -18.76 2.06 13.25
CA THR A 11 -17.31 1.82 13.12
C THR A 11 -17.05 0.48 12.44
N THR A 12 -17.79 -0.56 12.85
CA THR A 12 -17.75 -1.89 12.26
C THR A 12 -18.23 -1.86 10.81
N VAL A 13 -19.33 -1.15 10.52
CA VAL A 13 -19.85 -0.94 9.16
C VAL A 13 -18.77 -0.30 8.27
N ALA A 14 -18.12 0.76 8.74
CA ALA A 14 -17.05 1.44 7.99
C ALA A 14 -15.85 0.52 7.74
N ALA A 15 -15.46 -0.29 8.72
CA ALA A 15 -14.38 -1.26 8.59
C ALA A 15 -14.72 -2.36 7.57
N VAL A 16 -15.94 -2.92 7.61
CA VAL A 16 -16.42 -3.91 6.64
C VAL A 16 -16.46 -3.32 5.23
N ARG A 17 -16.95 -2.09 5.06
CA ARG A 17 -16.95 -1.40 3.77
C ARG A 17 -15.53 -1.25 3.21
N SER A 18 -14.60 -0.75 4.02
CA SER A 18 -13.20 -0.59 3.64
C SER A 18 -12.52 -1.93 3.29
N PHE A 19 -12.83 -2.98 4.05
CA PHE A 19 -12.34 -4.34 3.75
C PHE A 19 -12.89 -4.85 2.42
N ARG A 20 -14.21 -4.73 2.21
CA ARG A 20 -14.87 -5.16 0.97
C ARG A 20 -14.29 -4.44 -0.25
N ASP A 21 -14.14 -3.11 -0.17
CA ASP A 21 -13.52 -2.30 -1.21
C ASP A 21 -12.10 -2.80 -1.54
N LYS A 22 -11.28 -3.01 -0.53
CA LYS A 22 -9.90 -3.52 -0.70
C LYS A 22 -9.84 -4.85 -1.45
N TRP A 23 -10.82 -5.71 -1.25
CA TRP A 23 -10.80 -7.08 -1.79
C TRP A 23 -11.79 -7.32 -2.95
N GLY A 24 -12.42 -6.27 -3.46
CA GLY A 24 -13.31 -6.35 -4.61
C GLY A 24 -14.68 -6.96 -4.32
N PHE A 25 -15.12 -6.95 -3.06
CA PHE A 25 -16.47 -7.33 -2.66
C PHE A 25 -17.37 -6.10 -2.67
N TYR A 26 -17.74 -5.61 -3.84
CA TYR A 26 -18.53 -4.38 -3.98
C TYR A 26 -19.96 -4.51 -3.45
N GLY A 27 -20.63 -3.39 -3.18
CA GLY A 27 -22.01 -3.31 -2.69
C GLY A 27 -22.12 -3.04 -1.20
N GLU A 28 -23.25 -3.45 -0.60
CA GLU A 28 -23.57 -3.15 0.80
C GLU A 28 -22.53 -3.70 1.81
N PRO A 29 -22.30 -3.01 2.93
CA PRO A 29 -21.27 -3.37 3.92
C PRO A 29 -21.70 -4.56 4.81
N ILE A 30 -22.08 -5.67 4.20
CA ILE A 30 -22.46 -6.92 4.87
C ILE A 30 -21.32 -7.93 4.83
N VAL A 31 -21.22 -8.77 5.85
CA VAL A 31 -20.24 -9.86 5.92
C VAL A 31 -20.87 -11.10 5.28
N THR A 32 -20.63 -11.28 3.98
CA THR A 32 -21.03 -12.49 3.23
C THR A 32 -20.06 -13.65 3.51
N ALA A 33 -20.43 -14.86 3.13
CA ALA A 33 -19.54 -16.03 3.23
C ALA A 33 -18.20 -15.82 2.51
N GLY A 34 -18.20 -15.13 1.35
CA GLY A 34 -16.98 -14.78 0.62
C GLY A 34 -16.09 -13.80 1.39
N VAL A 35 -16.68 -12.78 2.02
CA VAL A 35 -15.98 -11.83 2.88
C VAL A 35 -15.37 -12.56 4.08
N PHE A 36 -16.15 -13.44 4.72
CA PHE A 36 -15.69 -14.21 5.88
C PHE A 36 -14.52 -15.14 5.51
N LYS A 37 -14.64 -15.89 4.41
CA LYS A 37 -13.55 -16.73 3.89
C LYS A 37 -12.28 -15.93 3.61
N ARG A 38 -12.40 -14.70 3.07
CA ARG A 38 -11.24 -13.83 2.84
C ARG A 38 -10.61 -13.35 4.15
N LEU A 39 -11.42 -12.98 5.14
CA LEU A 39 -10.94 -12.65 6.48
C LEU A 39 -10.17 -13.82 7.09
N ASP A 40 -10.73 -15.01 7.04
CA ASP A 40 -10.12 -16.24 7.56
C ASP A 40 -8.76 -16.51 6.92
N VAL A 41 -8.67 -16.46 5.59
CA VAL A 41 -7.40 -16.60 4.86
C VAL A 41 -6.36 -15.56 5.32
N LEU A 42 -6.78 -14.31 5.53
CA LEU A 42 -5.85 -13.25 5.94
C LEU A 42 -5.44 -13.33 7.40
N THR A 43 -6.25 -13.91 8.27
CA THR A 43 -5.89 -14.15 9.67
C THR A 43 -4.90 -15.30 9.83
N HIS A 44 -4.91 -16.28 8.92
CA HIS A 44 -3.97 -17.40 8.93
C HIS A 44 -2.74 -17.16 8.02
N ASN A 45 -2.88 -16.32 7.00
CA ASN A 45 -1.77 -15.96 6.10
C ASN A 45 -1.57 -14.44 6.09
N HIS A 46 -0.72 -13.96 6.98
CA HIS A 46 -0.37 -12.53 7.08
C HIS A 46 0.59 -12.06 5.97
N GLY A 47 0.87 -12.90 4.97
CA GLY A 47 1.96 -12.69 4.03
C GLY A 47 3.33 -12.81 4.73
N HIS A 48 4.37 -13.08 3.97
CA HIS A 48 5.72 -13.16 4.52
C HIS A 48 6.60 -12.04 3.99
N LEU A 49 7.60 -11.65 4.76
CA LEU A 49 8.64 -10.74 4.30
C LEU A 49 9.72 -11.56 3.59
N PRO A 50 10.02 -11.31 2.32
CA PRO A 50 11.12 -11.97 1.62
C PRO A 50 12.46 -11.60 2.26
N LYS A 51 13.49 -12.43 2.06
CA LYS A 51 14.85 -12.21 2.61
C LYS A 51 15.39 -10.81 2.30
N ALA A 52 15.08 -10.27 1.13
CA ALA A 52 15.46 -8.91 0.73
C ALA A 52 14.89 -7.81 1.64
N CYS A 53 13.77 -8.06 2.33
CA CYS A 53 13.19 -7.17 3.34
C CYS A 53 13.77 -7.36 4.73
N LEU A 54 14.41 -8.48 5.04
CA LEU A 54 14.92 -8.85 6.36
C LEU A 54 16.39 -8.45 6.54
N THR A 55 16.73 -7.22 6.17
CA THR A 55 18.09 -6.68 6.33
C THR A 55 18.18 -5.78 7.58
N PRO A 56 19.39 -5.53 8.13
CA PRO A 56 19.56 -4.57 9.21
C PRO A 56 19.31 -3.12 8.76
N LYS A 57 19.29 -2.86 7.46
CA LYS A 57 19.02 -1.53 6.87
C LYS A 57 17.51 -1.26 6.82
N LYS A 58 17.17 -0.01 6.57
CA LYS A 58 15.80 0.41 6.28
C LYS A 58 15.42 -0.02 4.86
N VAL A 59 14.24 -0.65 4.70
CA VAL A 59 13.72 -1.16 3.42
C VAL A 59 12.23 -0.83 3.30
N ILE A 60 11.79 -0.37 2.13
CA ILE A 60 10.38 -0.29 1.76
C ILE A 60 10.00 -1.63 1.14
N CYS A 61 9.08 -2.36 1.77
CA CYS A 61 8.62 -3.67 1.34
C CYS A 61 7.17 -3.59 0.91
N VAL A 62 6.89 -3.89 -0.34
CA VAL A 62 5.57 -3.75 -0.97
C VAL A 62 5.05 -5.13 -1.34
N ASP A 63 4.02 -5.57 -0.62
CA ASP A 63 3.35 -6.84 -0.85
C ASP A 63 2.09 -6.62 -1.70
N MET A 64 2.16 -7.02 -2.95
CA MET A 64 1.07 -6.83 -3.90
C MET A 64 -0.12 -7.74 -3.59
N THR A 65 0.12 -8.95 -3.08
CA THR A 65 -0.95 -9.89 -2.69
C THR A 65 -1.75 -9.37 -1.52
N GLN A 66 -1.08 -8.83 -0.51
CA GLN A 66 -1.73 -8.27 0.69
C GLN A 66 -2.19 -6.82 0.51
N ARG A 67 -1.84 -6.19 -0.61
CA ARG A 67 -2.11 -4.77 -0.89
C ARG A 67 -1.64 -3.86 0.24
N VAL A 68 -0.39 -4.06 0.67
CA VAL A 68 0.23 -3.28 1.75
C VAL A 68 1.66 -2.88 1.41
N LEU A 69 2.06 -1.74 1.95
CA LEU A 69 3.44 -1.31 2.04
C LEU A 69 3.87 -1.38 3.51
N ARG A 70 5.03 -1.98 3.76
CA ARG A 70 5.68 -2.02 5.07
C ARG A 70 7.02 -1.29 5.00
N LEU A 71 7.29 -0.44 5.99
CA LEU A 71 8.64 0.02 6.25
C LEU A 71 9.27 -0.95 7.25
N VAL A 72 10.34 -1.60 6.83
CA VAL A 72 11.11 -2.53 7.67
C VAL A 72 12.41 -1.84 8.08
N GLN A 73 12.78 -1.91 9.34
CA GLN A 73 14.03 -1.40 9.88
C GLN A 73 14.54 -2.39 10.95
N LEU A 74 15.82 -2.70 10.91
CA LEU A 74 16.43 -3.71 11.81
C LEU A 74 15.64 -5.03 11.82
N ARG A 75 15.21 -5.48 10.63
CA ARG A 75 14.41 -6.70 10.41
C ARG A 75 13.00 -6.67 11.03
N LYS A 76 12.54 -5.52 11.55
CA LYS A 76 11.21 -5.37 12.16
C LYS A 76 10.37 -4.41 11.34
N THR A 77 9.10 -4.73 11.15
CA THR A 77 8.12 -3.82 10.55
C THR A 77 7.83 -2.68 11.53
N VAL A 78 8.16 -1.45 11.13
CA VAL A 78 7.97 -0.24 11.95
C VAL A 78 6.81 0.62 11.47
N LEU A 79 6.25 0.31 10.29
CA LEU A 79 5.08 0.96 9.73
C LEU A 79 4.44 0.02 8.71
N THR A 80 3.11 0.00 8.69
CA THR A 80 2.31 -0.66 7.65
C THR A 80 1.23 0.29 7.17
N THR A 81 0.98 0.31 5.86
CA THR A 81 -0.10 1.09 5.24
C THR A 81 -0.66 0.36 4.04
N ASP A 82 -1.91 0.67 3.70
CA ASP A 82 -2.52 0.21 2.47
C ASP A 82 -1.78 0.73 1.24
N ALA A 83 -1.72 -0.09 0.20
CA ALA A 83 -1.13 0.26 -1.08
C ALA A 83 -2.04 -0.14 -2.25
N ARG A 84 -2.09 0.70 -3.28
CA ARG A 84 -2.76 0.46 -4.56
C ARG A 84 -1.74 0.49 -5.69
N PHE A 85 -1.94 -0.34 -6.70
CA PHE A 85 -0.98 -0.63 -7.76
C PHE A 85 -1.54 -0.34 -9.14
N GLY A 86 -0.71 -0.56 -10.14
CA GLY A 86 -1.08 -0.45 -11.54
C GLY A 86 -1.99 -1.58 -12.03
N THR A 87 -2.53 -1.40 -13.24
CA THR A 87 -3.34 -2.39 -13.95
C THR A 87 -2.46 -3.40 -14.68
N SER A 88 -3.07 -4.37 -15.37
CA SER A 88 -2.35 -5.28 -16.27
C SER A 88 -1.68 -4.57 -17.45
N GLN A 89 -2.26 -3.45 -17.92
CA GLN A 89 -1.70 -2.63 -19.01
C GLN A 89 -0.54 -1.73 -18.54
N ASN A 90 -0.57 -1.32 -17.29
CA ASN A 90 0.46 -0.47 -16.67
C ASN A 90 0.86 -1.07 -15.31
N PRO A 91 1.55 -2.22 -15.28
CA PRO A 91 1.78 -2.97 -14.06
C PRO A 91 2.81 -2.30 -13.15
N THR A 92 2.59 -2.42 -11.85
CA THR A 92 3.67 -2.18 -10.88
C THR A 92 4.65 -3.36 -10.96
N VAL A 93 5.88 -3.08 -11.37
CA VAL A 93 6.89 -4.12 -11.65
C VAL A 93 7.43 -4.70 -10.34
N LYS A 94 7.42 -6.04 -10.23
CA LYS A 94 8.07 -6.76 -9.11
C LYS A 94 9.58 -6.73 -9.24
N GLY A 95 10.28 -6.68 -8.13
CA GLY A 95 11.75 -6.68 -8.12
C GLY A 95 12.34 -6.00 -6.90
N VAL A 96 13.65 -5.85 -6.92
CA VAL A 96 14.44 -5.15 -5.91
C VAL A 96 15.04 -3.90 -6.55
N PHE A 97 14.62 -2.76 -6.06
CA PHE A 97 15.00 -1.44 -6.56
C PHE A 97 15.62 -0.61 -5.45
N LYS A 98 15.99 0.64 -5.78
CA LYS A 98 16.42 1.65 -4.80
C LYS A 98 15.72 2.97 -5.12
N VAL A 99 15.40 3.73 -4.09
CA VAL A 99 14.99 5.13 -4.28
C VAL A 99 16.15 5.89 -4.93
N TYR A 100 15.94 6.41 -6.13
CA TYR A 100 16.97 7.17 -6.85
C TYR A 100 16.68 8.67 -6.91
N ARG A 101 15.42 9.08 -6.72
CA ARG A 101 15.00 10.48 -6.69
C ARG A 101 13.85 10.67 -5.73
N LYS A 102 13.77 11.82 -5.11
CA LYS A 102 12.67 12.24 -4.23
C LYS A 102 12.15 13.60 -4.68
N ASP A 103 10.82 13.77 -4.62
CA ASP A 103 10.19 15.02 -4.98
C ASP A 103 8.93 15.23 -4.13
N VAL A 104 8.85 16.34 -3.41
CA VAL A 104 7.77 16.61 -2.46
C VAL A 104 6.48 17.07 -3.15
N ARG A 105 6.59 17.71 -4.32
CA ARG A 105 5.45 18.33 -5.07
C ARG A 105 5.38 17.89 -6.52
N HIS A 106 5.77 16.64 -6.79
CA HIS A 106 5.78 16.13 -8.15
C HIS A 106 4.38 16.08 -8.78
N VAL A 107 4.31 16.46 -10.05
CA VAL A 107 3.15 16.24 -10.93
C VAL A 107 3.63 15.40 -12.11
N SER A 108 2.93 14.32 -12.42
CA SER A 108 3.25 13.46 -13.56
C SER A 108 3.19 14.24 -14.87
N SER A 109 4.27 14.25 -15.64
CA SER A 109 4.29 14.86 -16.97
C SER A 109 3.40 14.14 -17.98
N ALA A 110 3.31 12.81 -17.87
CA ALA A 110 2.51 11.98 -18.77
C ALA A 110 1.02 12.02 -18.44
N TYR A 111 0.66 11.94 -17.15
CA TYR A 111 -0.74 11.78 -16.72
C TYR A 111 -1.34 13.05 -16.11
N LYS A 112 -0.53 14.12 -15.95
CA LYS A 112 -0.93 15.40 -15.33
C LYS A 112 -1.56 15.24 -13.93
N THR A 113 -1.20 14.14 -13.22
CA THR A 113 -1.72 13.82 -11.90
C THR A 113 -0.75 14.21 -10.79
N PRO A 114 -1.24 14.74 -9.67
CA PRO A 114 -0.38 15.07 -8.52
C PRO A 114 0.16 13.79 -7.87
N MET A 115 1.44 13.79 -7.59
CA MET A 115 2.18 12.71 -6.94
C MET A 115 3.01 13.26 -5.77
N PRO A 116 2.39 13.86 -4.73
CA PRO A 116 3.14 14.44 -3.64
C PRO A 116 3.89 13.38 -2.83
N TYR A 117 5.05 13.78 -2.30
CA TYR A 117 5.95 12.92 -1.54
C TYR A 117 6.46 11.71 -2.34
N SER A 118 6.75 11.92 -3.62
CA SER A 118 7.26 10.88 -4.52
C SER A 118 8.66 10.42 -4.14
N MET A 119 8.81 9.11 -4.07
CA MET A 119 10.07 8.39 -3.93
C MET A 119 10.20 7.46 -5.14
N PHE A 120 10.92 7.90 -6.16
CA PHE A 120 11.07 7.20 -7.43
C PHE A 120 12.03 6.04 -7.29
N PHE A 121 11.66 4.86 -7.82
CA PHE A 121 12.45 3.63 -7.69
C PHE A 121 12.68 2.89 -9.01
N ASN A 122 11.83 3.09 -10.03
CA ASN A 122 11.96 2.42 -11.33
C ASN A 122 11.35 3.29 -12.45
N GLY A 123 12.18 3.83 -13.35
CA GLY A 123 11.71 4.73 -14.40
C GLY A 123 10.86 5.88 -13.83
N GLY A 124 9.62 6.04 -14.31
CA GLY A 124 8.66 7.00 -13.77
C GLY A 124 7.86 6.51 -12.55
N SER A 125 8.07 5.26 -12.12
CA SER A 125 7.31 4.68 -11.00
C SER A 125 7.86 5.15 -9.65
N ALA A 126 6.94 5.51 -8.76
CA ALA A 126 7.25 5.99 -7.41
C ALA A 126 6.32 5.42 -6.35
N VAL A 127 6.78 5.40 -5.12
CA VAL A 127 5.90 5.37 -3.95
C VAL A 127 5.51 6.81 -3.65
N HIS A 128 4.20 7.13 -3.59
CA HIS A 128 3.72 8.49 -3.34
C HIS A 128 2.33 8.53 -2.73
N PHE A 129 1.94 9.65 -2.12
CA PHE A 129 0.55 9.90 -1.79
C PHE A 129 -0.28 10.06 -3.06
N SER A 130 -1.47 9.47 -3.09
CA SER A 130 -2.42 9.62 -4.20
C SER A 130 -3.76 10.14 -3.67
N PRO A 131 -4.15 11.38 -4.02
CA PRO A 131 -5.48 11.88 -3.68
C PRO A 131 -6.60 11.03 -4.32
N TYR A 132 -6.34 10.45 -5.49
CA TYR A 132 -7.30 9.53 -6.14
C TYR A 132 -7.44 8.18 -5.40
N PHE A 133 -6.38 7.69 -4.75
CA PHE A 133 -6.52 6.51 -3.90
C PHE A 133 -7.27 6.82 -2.61
N LEU A 134 -7.14 8.05 -2.11
CA LEU A 134 -7.92 8.51 -0.96
C LEU A 134 -9.41 8.63 -1.32
N ALA A 135 -9.74 9.19 -2.50
CA ALA A 135 -11.12 9.43 -2.94
C ALA A 135 -11.82 8.13 -3.41
N ASP A 136 -11.15 7.38 -4.30
CA ASP A 136 -11.77 6.28 -5.05
C ASP A 136 -11.50 4.91 -4.43
N GLY A 137 -10.65 4.84 -3.38
CA GLY A 137 -10.25 3.57 -2.78
C GLY A 137 -9.63 2.61 -3.80
N TYR A 138 -10.04 1.36 -3.76
CA TYR A 138 -9.55 0.31 -4.64
C TYR A 138 -10.33 0.14 -5.97
N TYR A 139 -11.34 0.97 -6.21
CA TYR A 139 -12.04 1.03 -7.51
C TYR A 139 -11.15 1.54 -8.64
N GLY A 140 -10.19 2.43 -8.32
CA GLY A 140 -9.19 2.91 -9.26
C GLY A 140 -7.87 2.12 -9.21
N ALA A 141 -6.93 2.52 -10.06
CA ALA A 141 -5.59 1.96 -10.14
C ALA A 141 -4.54 3.05 -10.35
N SER A 142 -3.26 2.70 -10.25
CA SER A 142 -2.16 3.54 -10.70
C SER A 142 -1.73 3.17 -12.13
N HIS A 143 -0.77 3.91 -12.66
CA HIS A 143 -0.07 3.60 -13.93
C HIS A 143 1.34 3.05 -13.64
N GLY A 144 1.44 2.09 -12.70
CA GLY A 144 2.70 1.45 -12.30
C GLY A 144 3.31 1.94 -10.99
N CYS A 145 2.79 3.02 -10.42
CA CYS A 145 3.22 3.52 -9.10
C CYS A 145 2.67 2.67 -7.95
N VAL A 146 3.27 2.83 -6.78
CA VAL A 146 2.75 2.38 -5.49
C VAL A 146 2.06 3.57 -4.81
N ASN A 147 0.73 3.60 -4.89
CA ASN A 147 -0.08 4.65 -4.29
C ASN A 147 -0.32 4.41 -2.80
N ILE A 148 -0.21 5.45 -1.99
CA ILE A 148 -0.58 5.50 -0.57
C ILE A 148 -1.74 6.48 -0.42
N ARG A 149 -2.78 6.13 0.37
CA ARG A 149 -3.93 7.01 0.63
C ARG A 149 -3.83 7.79 1.94
N ASP A 150 -2.94 7.41 2.83
CA ASP A 150 -2.67 8.13 4.08
C ASP A 150 -1.56 9.16 3.87
N LEU A 151 -1.93 10.44 3.88
CA LEU A 151 -1.01 11.56 3.68
C LEU A 151 0.03 11.65 4.81
N ALA A 152 -0.37 11.39 6.06
CA ALA A 152 0.55 11.45 7.19
C ALA A 152 1.62 10.35 7.10
N VAL A 153 1.21 9.16 6.69
CA VAL A 153 2.13 8.04 6.42
C VAL A 153 3.05 8.35 5.25
N ALA A 154 2.55 8.90 4.14
CA ALA A 154 3.37 9.26 2.99
C ALA A 154 4.43 10.32 3.36
N LYS A 155 4.04 11.36 4.13
CA LYS A 155 4.96 12.35 4.69
C LYS A 155 6.03 11.71 5.57
N ARG A 156 5.63 10.80 6.48
CA ARG A 156 6.55 10.07 7.35
C ARG A 156 7.52 9.23 6.55
N LEU A 157 7.04 8.42 5.60
CA LEU A 157 7.87 7.60 4.72
C LEU A 157 8.88 8.46 3.95
N PHE A 158 8.41 9.54 3.32
CA PHE A 158 9.27 10.47 2.59
C PHE A 158 10.38 11.05 3.49
N ARG A 159 10.05 11.46 4.72
CA ARG A 159 11.02 12.03 5.65
C ARG A 159 12.08 11.03 6.10
N VAL A 160 11.69 9.78 6.38
CA VAL A 160 12.60 8.77 6.96
C VAL A 160 13.35 7.93 5.93
N THR A 161 13.00 8.02 4.65
CA THR A 161 13.72 7.35 3.56
C THR A 161 14.69 8.29 2.88
N SER A 162 15.80 7.75 2.38
CA SER A 162 16.84 8.48 1.67
C SER A 162 17.02 7.91 0.26
N ILE A 163 17.68 8.66 -0.62
CA ILE A 163 18.21 8.09 -1.87
C ILE A 163 19.08 6.89 -1.50
N GLY A 164 18.97 5.80 -2.27
CA GLY A 164 19.61 4.53 -1.99
C GLY A 164 18.81 3.59 -1.09
N THR A 165 17.70 4.04 -0.44
CA THR A 165 16.82 3.14 0.34
C THR A 165 16.26 2.05 -0.59
N PRO A 166 16.45 0.75 -0.24
CA PRO A 166 15.89 -0.35 -1.02
C PRO A 166 14.36 -0.33 -1.05
N VAL A 167 13.81 -0.68 -2.21
CA VAL A 167 12.36 -0.89 -2.44
C VAL A 167 12.19 -2.29 -3.00
N VAL A 168 11.54 -3.16 -2.25
CA VAL A 168 11.29 -4.56 -2.63
C VAL A 168 9.81 -4.71 -2.92
N ILE A 169 9.47 -5.05 -4.17
CA ILE A 169 8.09 -5.28 -4.62
C ILE A 169 7.92 -6.75 -4.94
N TYR A 170 6.98 -7.39 -4.29
CA TYR A 170 6.78 -8.84 -4.36
C TYR A 170 5.29 -9.21 -4.25
N ALA A 171 5.00 -10.48 -4.49
CA ALA A 171 3.71 -11.12 -4.20
C ALA A 171 3.98 -12.27 -3.22
N SER A 172 3.29 -12.29 -2.09
CA SER A 172 3.36 -13.36 -1.09
C SER A 172 2.41 -14.50 -1.40
#